data_242b6fa64ca69f6e9b230f03d473e7d2
#
_entry.id   242b6fa64ca69f6e9b230f03d473e7d2
#
_cell.length_a   1.000
_cell.length_b   1.000
_cell.length_c   1.000
_cell.angle_alpha   90.00
_cell.angle_beta   90.00
_cell.angle_gamma   90.00
#
_symmetry.space_group_name_H-M   'P 1'
#
loop_
_entity.id
_entity.type
_entity.pdbx_description
1 polymer ?
#
loop_
_entity_poly.entity_id
_entity_poly.type
_entity_poly.pdbx_seq_one_letter_code
_entity_poly.pdbx_strand_id
1 'polypeptide(L)'
;MYFDLTDEQQAIKSTAHDFLKARFKSERVREIAASESGFDEAGWKEMAELGWAGLALPEEWGGQGLGAVELAILFEEMGYALAPSPLLSNTVAGLALAFAGSDEQRERWLRPLAAGELRGAPALLDAGSSAVPLQFELEAEASGDGVVLNGEKTLVMDAASADFFLVASTDGRRHIVERGADGVTVKPEESIDLTRRLSSVKLDGVEVGAENTLPGAADDYLPVFHRACVALAAESTGIAQRALEMSIAYAKDRQQFGRPIGAYQAVSHRCAQMLLETENSRSAVYGAAWAADAEPQSLPLAASMAKAYASDAGWRVPDMAIQVHGGIGFTWEHDLHFFLKRGRANSASFGDAKWHRERVAEAVLAGETAPASA
;
A
#
# COMPACT_ATOMS: atom_id res chain seq x y z
N MET A 1 -1.19 9.24 24.76
CA MET A 1 -1.59 9.29 23.33
C MET A 1 -2.99 9.83 23.23
N TYR A 2 -3.21 10.93 22.54
CA TYR A 2 -4.54 11.36 22.14
C TYR A 2 -4.94 10.53 20.92
N PHE A 3 -6.04 9.80 21.00
CA PHE A 3 -6.51 8.93 19.91
C PHE A 3 -7.38 9.67 18.88
N ASP A 4 -7.77 10.92 19.16
CA ASP A 4 -8.51 11.75 18.22
C ASP A 4 -7.53 12.44 17.24
N LEU A 5 -7.95 12.55 15.99
CA LEU A 5 -7.22 13.31 14.99
C LEU A 5 -7.19 14.80 15.35
N THR A 6 -6.05 15.45 15.10
CA THR A 6 -5.97 16.92 15.19
C THR A 6 -6.87 17.57 14.15
N ASP A 7 -7.14 18.87 14.30
CA ASP A 7 -7.95 19.63 13.32
C ASP A 7 -7.32 19.57 11.91
N GLU A 8 -5.99 19.59 11.81
CA GLU A 8 -5.26 19.48 10.57
C GLU A 8 -5.40 18.08 9.95
N GLN A 9 -5.25 17.05 10.75
CA GLN A 9 -5.44 15.65 10.32
C GLN A 9 -6.89 15.39 9.88
N GLN A 10 -7.86 15.97 10.60
CA GLN A 10 -9.27 15.90 10.22
C GLN A 10 -9.54 16.62 8.89
N ALA A 11 -8.89 17.75 8.63
CA ALA A 11 -8.98 18.45 7.37
C ALA A 11 -8.38 17.63 6.20
N ILE A 12 -7.23 16.97 6.42
CA ILE A 12 -6.63 16.05 5.45
C ILE A 12 -7.62 14.91 5.13
N LYS A 13 -8.17 14.27 6.18
CA LYS A 13 -9.14 13.18 6.02
C LYS A 13 -10.38 13.62 5.23
N SER A 14 -10.97 14.77 5.57
CA SER A 14 -12.15 15.29 4.87
C SER A 14 -11.85 15.61 3.41
N THR A 15 -10.72 16.27 3.14
CA THR A 15 -10.29 16.58 1.77
C THR A 15 -10.07 15.32 0.94
N ALA A 16 -9.39 14.32 1.52
CA ALA A 16 -9.16 13.05 0.86
C ALA A 16 -10.48 12.32 0.58
N HIS A 17 -11.37 12.24 1.58
CA HIS A 17 -12.68 11.62 1.44
C HIS A 17 -13.50 12.24 0.31
N ASP A 18 -13.65 13.57 0.32
CA ASP A 18 -14.48 14.29 -0.65
C ASP A 18 -13.92 14.18 -2.07
N PHE A 19 -12.61 14.34 -2.24
CA PHE A 19 -11.94 14.19 -3.52
C PHE A 19 -12.09 12.77 -4.08
N LEU A 20 -11.72 11.76 -3.29
CA LEU A 20 -11.72 10.37 -3.74
C LEU A 20 -13.14 9.87 -4.02
N LYS A 21 -14.12 10.24 -3.21
CA LYS A 21 -15.54 9.93 -3.42
C LYS A 21 -16.10 10.57 -4.70
N ALA A 22 -15.69 11.77 -5.02
CA ALA A 22 -16.09 12.46 -6.24
C ALA A 22 -15.43 11.85 -7.48
N ARG A 23 -14.14 11.49 -7.39
CA ARG A 23 -13.30 11.04 -8.50
C ARG A 23 -13.47 9.55 -8.82
N PHE A 24 -13.50 8.70 -7.79
CA PHE A 24 -13.52 7.24 -7.94
C PHE A 24 -14.89 6.65 -7.61
N LYS A 25 -15.92 7.09 -8.35
CA LYS A 25 -17.22 6.43 -8.34
C LYS A 25 -17.11 5.02 -8.92
N SER A 26 -18.05 4.14 -8.58
CA SER A 26 -18.08 2.74 -9.02
C SER A 26 -17.83 2.59 -10.53
N GLU A 27 -18.55 3.34 -11.36
CA GLU A 27 -18.42 3.29 -12.81
C GLU A 27 -16.97 3.65 -13.25
N ARG A 28 -16.39 4.68 -12.62
CA ARG A 28 -15.02 5.10 -12.94
C ARG A 28 -13.98 4.07 -12.52
N VAL A 29 -14.13 3.47 -11.34
CA VAL A 29 -13.23 2.38 -10.88
C VAL A 29 -13.30 1.20 -11.85
N ARG A 30 -14.48 0.83 -12.33
CA ARG A 30 -14.69 -0.24 -13.31
C ARG A 30 -14.06 0.08 -14.66
N GLU A 31 -14.22 1.31 -15.16
CA GLU A 31 -13.57 1.77 -16.39
C GLU A 31 -12.05 1.66 -16.31
N ILE A 32 -11.44 2.16 -15.21
CA ILE A 32 -10.01 2.10 -15.00
C ILE A 32 -9.54 0.65 -14.86
N ALA A 33 -10.26 -0.18 -14.10
CA ALA A 33 -9.94 -1.60 -13.92
C ALA A 33 -9.99 -2.38 -15.26
N ALA A 34 -10.84 -1.97 -16.20
CA ALA A 34 -10.91 -2.55 -17.53
C ALA A 34 -9.90 -1.96 -18.54
N SER A 35 -9.28 -0.81 -18.22
CA SER A 35 -8.31 -0.15 -19.10
C SER A 35 -6.95 -0.88 -19.12
N GLU A 36 -6.17 -0.67 -20.16
CA GLU A 36 -4.83 -1.22 -20.28
C GLU A 36 -3.87 -0.62 -19.24
N SER A 37 -3.94 0.69 -18.99
CA SER A 37 -3.08 1.40 -18.04
C SER A 37 -3.36 1.01 -16.58
N GLY A 38 -4.61 0.70 -16.24
CA GLY A 38 -5.03 0.35 -14.88
C GLY A 38 -4.99 1.49 -13.87
N PHE A 39 -4.78 2.74 -14.31
CA PHE A 39 -4.85 3.93 -13.44
C PHE A 39 -5.40 5.14 -14.20
N ASP A 40 -5.75 6.20 -13.46
CA ASP A 40 -6.30 7.45 -13.98
C ASP A 40 -5.22 8.55 -13.97
N GLU A 41 -4.62 8.85 -15.12
CA GLU A 41 -3.55 9.85 -15.20
C GLU A 41 -4.03 11.26 -14.81
N ALA A 42 -5.26 11.64 -15.16
CA ALA A 42 -5.80 12.92 -14.73
C ALA A 42 -6.01 12.96 -13.21
N GLY A 43 -6.52 11.86 -12.62
CA GLY A 43 -6.63 11.72 -11.18
C GLY A 43 -5.27 11.74 -10.47
N TRP A 44 -4.23 11.17 -11.07
CA TRP A 44 -2.87 11.25 -10.55
C TRP A 44 -2.35 12.69 -10.49
N LYS A 45 -2.53 13.47 -11.56
CA LYS A 45 -2.15 14.90 -11.58
C LYS A 45 -2.88 15.71 -10.52
N GLU A 46 -4.19 15.50 -10.36
CA GLU A 46 -4.98 16.17 -9.33
C GLU A 46 -4.50 15.77 -7.91
N MET A 47 -4.14 14.50 -7.66
CA MET A 47 -3.54 14.06 -6.39
C MET A 47 -2.17 14.70 -6.15
N ALA A 48 -1.36 14.82 -7.19
CA ALA A 48 -0.06 15.50 -7.12
C ALA A 48 -0.20 16.99 -6.81
N GLU A 49 -1.17 17.68 -7.41
CA GLU A 49 -1.51 19.09 -7.11
C GLU A 49 -1.98 19.28 -5.66
N LEU A 50 -2.59 18.24 -5.04
CA LEU A 50 -2.92 18.20 -3.62
C LEU A 50 -1.71 17.87 -2.72
N GLY A 51 -0.53 17.64 -3.31
CA GLY A 51 0.70 17.30 -2.59
C GLY A 51 0.80 15.85 -2.12
N TRP A 52 -0.12 14.96 -2.55
CA TRP A 52 -0.17 13.59 -2.03
C TRP A 52 0.99 12.72 -2.51
N ALA A 53 1.54 12.98 -3.69
CA ALA A 53 2.70 12.25 -4.21
C ALA A 53 3.93 12.40 -3.30
N GLY A 54 4.06 13.57 -2.65
CA GLY A 54 5.14 13.91 -1.73
C GLY A 54 4.71 14.04 -0.27
N LEU A 55 3.54 13.53 0.14
CA LEU A 55 2.92 13.82 1.44
C LEU A 55 3.87 13.56 2.63
N ALA A 56 4.53 12.41 2.68
CA ALA A 56 5.45 12.01 3.75
C ALA A 56 6.93 12.16 3.37
N LEU A 57 7.24 12.97 2.36
CA LEU A 57 8.60 13.24 1.91
C LEU A 57 9.08 14.59 2.44
N PRO A 58 10.41 14.78 2.63
CA PRO A 58 10.96 16.01 3.19
C PRO A 58 10.65 17.26 2.35
N GLU A 59 10.34 18.37 3.02
CA GLU A 59 10.03 19.66 2.37
C GLU A 59 11.18 20.18 1.49
N GLU A 60 12.43 20.00 1.92
CA GLU A 60 13.63 20.39 1.19
C GLU A 60 13.72 19.77 -0.21
N TRP A 61 13.07 18.59 -0.40
CA TRP A 61 12.99 17.87 -1.66
C TRP A 61 11.62 17.96 -2.33
N GLY A 62 10.81 18.95 -1.95
CA GLY A 62 9.51 19.22 -2.57
C GLY A 62 8.35 18.43 -2.01
N GLY A 63 8.54 17.69 -0.92
CA GLY A 63 7.47 17.00 -0.19
C GLY A 63 6.70 17.94 0.75
N GLN A 64 5.71 17.38 1.48
CA GLN A 64 4.91 18.12 2.44
C GLN A 64 5.45 18.02 3.89
N GLY A 65 6.46 17.17 4.14
CA GLY A 65 7.06 16.98 5.46
C GLY A 65 6.12 16.39 6.51
N LEU A 66 4.99 15.79 6.07
CA LEU A 66 4.02 15.18 6.98
C LEU A 66 4.46 13.78 7.44
N GLY A 67 3.82 13.26 8.49
CA GLY A 67 4.21 12.01 9.12
C GLY A 67 3.51 10.78 8.57
N ALA A 68 3.79 9.66 9.23
CA ALA A 68 3.16 8.37 8.92
C ALA A 68 1.67 8.35 9.34
N VAL A 69 1.27 9.19 10.30
CA VAL A 69 -0.15 9.30 10.70
C VAL A 69 -0.97 9.89 9.56
N GLU A 70 -0.53 10.99 8.94
CA GLU A 70 -1.21 11.61 7.81
C GLU A 70 -1.19 10.70 6.58
N LEU A 71 -0.09 9.97 6.38
CA LEU A 71 0.00 8.96 5.35
C LEU A 71 -1.01 7.82 5.57
N ALA A 72 -1.19 7.35 6.79
CA ALA A 72 -2.19 6.33 7.13
C ALA A 72 -3.62 6.84 6.91
N ILE A 73 -3.91 8.10 7.24
CA ILE A 73 -5.20 8.74 6.94
C ILE A 73 -5.48 8.70 5.44
N LEU A 74 -4.51 9.12 4.64
CA LEU A 74 -4.67 9.13 3.18
C LEU A 74 -4.89 7.72 2.63
N PHE A 75 -4.10 6.73 3.05
CA PHE A 75 -4.26 5.36 2.57
C PHE A 75 -5.56 4.69 3.06
N GLU A 76 -6.07 5.03 4.26
CA GLU A 76 -7.40 4.58 4.68
C GLU A 76 -8.48 5.09 3.72
N GLU A 77 -8.45 6.36 3.33
CA GLU A 77 -9.41 6.92 2.37
C GLU A 77 -9.21 6.36 0.94
N MET A 78 -7.96 6.08 0.52
CA MET A 78 -7.68 5.39 -0.75
C MET A 78 -8.31 4.00 -0.79
N GLY A 79 -8.22 3.24 0.31
CA GLY A 79 -8.85 1.93 0.46
C GLY A 79 -10.38 2.02 0.49
N TYR A 80 -10.91 3.00 1.20
CA TYR A 80 -12.36 3.26 1.27
C TYR A 80 -12.97 3.55 -0.12
N ALA A 81 -12.28 4.34 -0.93
CA ALA A 81 -12.70 4.65 -2.30
C ALA A 81 -12.30 3.59 -3.33
N LEU A 82 -11.50 2.60 -2.94
CA LEU A 82 -10.89 1.61 -3.85
C LEU A 82 -10.17 2.27 -5.03
N ALA A 83 -9.44 3.35 -4.77
CA ALA A 83 -8.83 4.19 -5.78
C ALA A 83 -7.71 3.47 -6.55
N PRO A 84 -7.81 3.26 -7.87
CA PRO A 84 -6.73 2.75 -8.69
C PRO A 84 -5.69 3.85 -8.92
N SER A 85 -4.53 3.73 -8.26
CA SER A 85 -3.49 4.76 -8.31
C SER A 85 -2.12 4.16 -7.99
N PRO A 86 -1.02 4.65 -8.59
CA PRO A 86 0.35 4.25 -8.27
C PRO A 86 0.87 4.88 -6.97
N LEU A 87 0.02 5.49 -6.15
CA LEU A 87 0.44 6.24 -4.96
C LEU A 87 1.25 5.39 -3.97
N LEU A 88 0.86 4.12 -3.75
CA LEU A 88 1.59 3.23 -2.85
C LEU A 88 3.02 2.96 -3.34
N SER A 89 3.16 2.57 -4.60
CA SER A 89 4.46 2.30 -5.21
C SER A 89 5.35 3.54 -5.19
N ASN A 90 4.77 4.68 -5.55
CA ASN A 90 5.43 5.98 -5.54
C ASN A 90 5.90 6.38 -4.13
N THR A 91 5.05 6.19 -3.12
CA THR A 91 5.38 6.46 -1.71
C THR A 91 6.55 5.57 -1.24
N VAL A 92 6.52 4.27 -1.54
CA VAL A 92 7.60 3.36 -1.13
C VAL A 92 8.91 3.70 -1.82
N ALA A 93 8.89 4.03 -3.11
CA ALA A 93 10.06 4.48 -3.85
C ALA A 93 10.60 5.81 -3.31
N GLY A 94 9.71 6.77 -3.04
CA GLY A 94 10.06 8.06 -2.47
C GLY A 94 10.69 7.96 -1.08
N LEU A 95 10.11 7.13 -0.20
CA LEU A 95 10.68 6.87 1.12
C LEU A 95 12.08 6.22 1.02
N ALA A 96 12.29 5.28 0.11
CA ALA A 96 13.60 4.66 -0.08
C ALA A 96 14.66 5.69 -0.53
N LEU A 97 14.31 6.57 -1.48
CA LEU A 97 15.18 7.67 -1.91
C LEU A 97 15.44 8.68 -0.78
N ALA A 98 14.42 9.04 0.00
CA ALA A 98 14.56 9.96 1.11
C ALA A 98 15.46 9.40 2.22
N PHE A 99 15.33 8.11 2.54
CA PHE A 99 16.12 7.46 3.60
C PHE A 99 17.57 7.19 3.19
N ALA A 100 17.81 6.72 1.96
CA ALA A 100 19.12 6.19 1.56
C ALA A 100 19.78 6.92 0.38
N GLY A 101 19.07 7.77 -0.36
CA GLY A 101 19.64 8.49 -1.51
C GLY A 101 20.69 9.51 -1.15
N SER A 102 21.66 9.75 -2.04
CA SER A 102 22.53 10.94 -1.94
C SER A 102 21.74 12.21 -2.30
N ASP A 103 22.32 13.38 -2.01
CA ASP A 103 21.64 14.66 -2.34
C ASP A 103 21.46 14.81 -3.86
N GLU A 104 22.41 14.32 -4.68
CA GLU A 104 22.29 14.31 -6.13
C GLU A 104 21.16 13.37 -6.60
N GLN A 105 21.02 12.21 -5.95
CA GLN A 105 19.92 11.27 -6.25
C GLN A 105 18.57 11.82 -5.82
N ARG A 106 18.49 12.50 -4.66
CA ARG A 106 17.27 13.16 -4.20
C ARG A 106 16.86 14.30 -5.10
N GLU A 107 17.80 15.15 -5.55
CA GLU A 107 17.51 16.22 -6.50
C GLU A 107 17.01 15.69 -7.85
N ARG A 108 17.66 14.64 -8.37
CA ARG A 108 17.34 14.08 -9.68
C ARG A 108 16.04 13.26 -9.68
N TRP A 109 15.78 12.49 -8.62
CA TRP A 109 14.70 11.48 -8.60
C TRP A 109 13.61 11.78 -7.59
N LEU A 110 13.97 12.18 -6.34
CA LEU A 110 13.00 12.39 -5.27
C LEU A 110 12.19 13.66 -5.48
N ARG A 111 12.81 14.76 -5.90
CA ARG A 111 12.12 16.02 -6.14
C ARG A 111 11.02 15.91 -7.19
N PRO A 112 11.27 15.40 -8.42
CA PRO A 112 10.20 15.25 -9.42
C PRO A 112 9.20 14.16 -9.03
N LEU A 113 9.60 13.13 -8.26
CA LEU A 113 8.69 12.13 -7.70
C LEU A 113 7.71 12.78 -6.69
N ALA A 114 8.21 13.62 -5.78
CA ALA A 114 7.39 14.35 -4.80
C ALA A 114 6.39 15.30 -5.48
N ALA A 115 6.77 15.89 -6.61
CA ALA A 115 5.89 16.70 -7.45
C ALA A 115 4.88 15.88 -8.28
N GLY A 116 5.00 14.55 -8.29
CA GLY A 116 4.18 13.66 -9.12
C GLY A 116 4.50 13.69 -10.61
N GLU A 117 5.61 14.32 -11.00
CA GLU A 117 6.13 14.38 -12.38
C GLU A 117 6.75 13.05 -12.80
N LEU A 118 7.40 12.33 -11.86
CA LEU A 118 7.89 10.97 -12.00
C LEU A 118 7.15 10.03 -11.07
N ARG A 119 7.05 8.77 -11.48
CA ARG A 119 6.49 7.67 -10.71
C ARG A 119 7.54 6.59 -10.53
N GLY A 120 7.82 6.25 -9.28
CA GLY A 120 8.73 5.18 -8.93
C GLY A 120 7.99 3.90 -8.54
N ALA A 121 8.54 2.73 -8.91
CA ALA A 121 8.03 1.44 -8.45
C ALA A 121 9.15 0.59 -7.82
N PRO A 122 8.94 0.06 -6.59
CA PRO A 122 9.90 -0.85 -5.98
C PRO A 122 9.81 -2.23 -6.63
N ALA A 123 10.91 -2.67 -7.24
CA ALA A 123 11.07 -3.97 -7.89
C ALA A 123 11.92 -4.89 -6.97
N LEU A 124 11.26 -5.52 -6.00
CA LEU A 124 11.91 -6.18 -4.87
C LEU A 124 11.88 -7.71 -4.96
N LEU A 125 10.79 -8.31 -5.42
CA LEU A 125 10.60 -9.76 -5.41
C LEU A 125 11.24 -10.41 -6.64
N ASP A 126 12.02 -11.46 -6.41
CA ASP A 126 12.58 -12.29 -7.49
C ASP A 126 11.60 -13.41 -7.89
N ALA A 127 11.68 -13.84 -9.13
CA ALA A 127 10.84 -14.91 -9.63
C ALA A 127 11.06 -16.21 -8.82
N GLY A 128 9.99 -16.74 -8.23
CA GLY A 128 10.04 -17.94 -7.38
C GLY A 128 10.44 -17.70 -5.92
N SER A 129 10.73 -16.46 -5.52
CA SER A 129 11.05 -16.12 -4.13
C SER A 129 9.81 -16.03 -3.24
N SER A 130 10.05 -15.87 -1.93
CA SER A 130 9.00 -15.57 -0.94
C SER A 130 8.33 -14.23 -1.25
N ALA A 131 7.03 -14.11 -0.95
CA ALA A 131 6.27 -12.86 -1.07
C ALA A 131 6.71 -11.76 -0.08
N VAL A 132 7.77 -11.99 0.69
CA VAL A 132 8.35 -11.01 1.62
C VAL A 132 9.59 -10.37 0.98
N PRO A 133 9.59 -9.07 0.69
CA PRO A 133 10.65 -8.40 -0.06
C PRO A 133 11.86 -8.04 0.83
N LEU A 134 12.42 -9.01 1.55
CA LEU A 134 13.58 -8.84 2.43
C LEU A 134 14.78 -9.75 2.05
N GLN A 135 14.58 -10.66 1.11
CA GLN A 135 15.63 -11.53 0.57
C GLN A 135 15.65 -11.39 -0.94
N PHE A 136 16.82 -11.18 -1.51
CA PHE A 136 16.99 -10.87 -2.93
C PHE A 136 17.94 -11.88 -3.56
N GLU A 137 17.60 -12.34 -4.78
CA GLU A 137 18.38 -13.33 -5.53
C GLU A 137 19.06 -12.72 -6.75
N LEU A 138 18.60 -11.54 -7.23
CA LEU A 138 19.20 -10.85 -8.36
C LEU A 138 20.59 -10.34 -8.00
N GLU A 139 21.61 -10.81 -8.69
CA GLU A 139 22.99 -10.35 -8.53
C GLU A 139 23.22 -9.05 -9.31
N ALA A 140 24.01 -8.13 -8.72
CA ALA A 140 24.53 -6.95 -9.37
C ALA A 140 26.01 -7.19 -9.70
N GLU A 141 26.29 -7.53 -10.97
CA GLU A 141 27.65 -7.81 -11.43
C GLU A 141 28.43 -6.51 -11.63
N ALA A 142 29.62 -6.40 -11.05
CA ALA A 142 30.44 -5.19 -11.18
C ALA A 142 30.87 -4.95 -12.64
N SER A 143 30.67 -3.74 -13.15
CA SER A 143 31.07 -3.31 -14.50
C SER A 143 31.56 -1.88 -14.48
N GLY A 144 32.86 -1.68 -14.64
CA GLY A 144 33.48 -0.36 -14.52
C GLY A 144 33.32 0.22 -13.12
N ASP A 145 32.70 1.39 -13.01
CA ASP A 145 32.32 2.05 -11.76
C ASP A 145 30.88 1.77 -11.33
N GLY A 146 30.11 1.04 -12.15
CA GLY A 146 28.73 0.66 -11.94
C GLY A 146 28.51 -0.85 -11.85
N VAL A 147 27.29 -1.27 -12.22
CA VAL A 147 26.89 -2.67 -12.21
C VAL A 147 26.08 -3.02 -13.47
N VAL A 148 26.04 -4.31 -13.81
CA VAL A 148 25.13 -4.89 -14.80
C VAL A 148 24.11 -5.76 -14.06
N LEU A 149 22.84 -5.58 -14.38
CA LEU A 149 21.73 -6.33 -13.79
C LEU A 149 21.18 -7.33 -14.81
N ASN A 150 21.08 -8.60 -14.38
CA ASN A 150 20.47 -9.69 -15.12
C ASN A 150 19.48 -10.43 -14.23
N GLY A 151 18.25 -10.61 -14.71
CA GLY A 151 17.21 -11.35 -13.97
C GLY A 151 15.81 -10.84 -14.21
N GLU A 152 14.90 -11.24 -13.35
CA GLU A 152 13.49 -10.84 -13.43
C GLU A 152 12.94 -10.56 -12.03
N LYS A 153 12.34 -9.38 -11.86
CA LYS A 153 11.54 -9.03 -10.71
C LYS A 153 10.07 -9.26 -11.01
N THR A 154 9.35 -9.90 -10.10
CA THR A 154 7.94 -10.28 -10.26
C THR A 154 7.04 -9.50 -9.30
N LEU A 155 5.73 -9.51 -9.57
CA LEU A 155 4.70 -8.85 -8.75
C LEU A 155 5.01 -7.38 -8.46
N VAL A 156 5.68 -6.70 -9.38
CA VAL A 156 6.01 -5.27 -9.25
C VAL A 156 4.74 -4.46 -9.43
N MET A 157 4.30 -3.82 -8.34
CA MET A 157 3.10 -2.99 -8.32
C MET A 157 3.32 -1.76 -9.20
N ASP A 158 2.29 -1.44 -10.02
CA ASP A 158 2.22 -0.24 -10.85
C ASP A 158 3.38 -0.05 -11.84
N ALA A 159 4.18 -1.10 -12.11
CA ALA A 159 5.31 -1.04 -13.03
C ALA A 159 4.91 -0.57 -14.44
N ALA A 160 3.68 -0.83 -14.86
CA ALA A 160 3.16 -0.38 -16.14
C ALA A 160 3.12 1.14 -16.28
N SER A 161 2.95 1.87 -15.17
CA SER A 161 2.87 3.34 -15.12
C SER A 161 4.13 4.00 -14.54
N ALA A 162 5.09 3.22 -14.04
CA ALA A 162 6.33 3.74 -13.45
C ALA A 162 7.26 4.31 -14.52
N ASP A 163 7.99 5.37 -14.17
CA ASP A 163 9.02 5.99 -14.99
C ASP A 163 10.40 5.39 -14.65
N PHE A 164 10.58 4.90 -13.41
CA PHE A 164 11.77 4.17 -12.98
C PHE A 164 11.44 3.08 -11.95
N PHE A 165 12.35 2.16 -11.78
CA PHE A 165 12.30 1.06 -10.81
C PHE A 165 13.41 1.19 -9.77
N LEU A 166 13.11 0.86 -8.51
CA LEU A 166 14.10 0.59 -7.49
C LEU A 166 14.33 -0.93 -7.41
N VAL A 167 15.34 -1.40 -8.10
CA VAL A 167 15.66 -2.83 -8.21
C VAL A 167 16.56 -3.25 -7.05
N ALA A 168 16.10 -4.20 -6.25
CA ALA A 168 16.88 -4.77 -5.16
C ALA A 168 17.80 -5.89 -5.64
N SER A 169 19.04 -5.92 -5.13
CA SER A 169 20.06 -6.95 -5.41
C SER A 169 20.54 -7.68 -4.15
N THR A 170 21.24 -8.79 -4.34
CA THR A 170 21.72 -9.68 -3.25
C THR A 170 22.62 -8.98 -2.25
N ASP A 171 23.33 -7.93 -2.63
CA ASP A 171 24.16 -7.11 -1.75
C ASP A 171 23.36 -6.13 -0.86
N GLY A 172 22.04 -6.15 -0.98
CA GLY A 172 21.12 -5.31 -0.22
C GLY A 172 20.91 -3.91 -0.79
N ARG A 173 21.63 -3.53 -1.85
CA ARG A 173 21.48 -2.23 -2.49
C ARG A 173 20.20 -2.12 -3.31
N ARG A 174 19.87 -0.87 -3.66
CA ARG A 174 18.78 -0.54 -4.59
C ARG A 174 19.36 0.22 -5.78
N HIS A 175 19.02 -0.24 -6.96
CA HIS A 175 19.48 0.33 -8.22
C HIS A 175 18.32 1.06 -8.90
N ILE A 176 18.52 2.34 -9.22
CA ILE A 176 17.54 3.13 -9.97
C ILE A 176 17.69 2.77 -11.43
N VAL A 177 16.67 2.13 -11.99
CA VAL A 177 16.62 1.68 -13.38
C VAL A 177 15.52 2.42 -14.10
N GLU A 178 15.84 3.23 -15.08
CA GLU A 178 14.85 3.91 -15.92
C GLU A 178 14.05 2.88 -16.73
N ARG A 179 12.73 3.06 -16.81
CA ARG A 179 11.86 2.15 -17.57
C ARG A 179 12.28 2.01 -19.04
N GLY A 180 12.81 3.09 -19.63
CA GLY A 180 13.24 3.14 -21.01
C GLY A 180 14.68 2.68 -21.27
N ALA A 181 15.40 2.19 -20.23
CA ALA A 181 16.77 1.73 -20.39
C ALA A 181 16.85 0.48 -21.27
N ASP A 182 17.95 0.37 -22.03
CA ASP A 182 18.20 -0.81 -22.86
C ASP A 182 18.22 -2.07 -21.97
N GLY A 183 17.59 -3.15 -22.45
CA GLY A 183 17.48 -4.41 -21.73
C GLY A 183 16.33 -4.51 -20.75
N VAL A 184 15.56 -3.41 -20.49
CA VAL A 184 14.37 -3.43 -19.63
C VAL A 184 13.13 -3.86 -20.40
N THR A 185 12.41 -4.86 -19.87
CA THR A 185 11.11 -5.28 -20.42
C THR A 185 10.10 -5.40 -19.29
N VAL A 186 8.97 -4.70 -19.41
CA VAL A 186 7.84 -4.79 -18.48
C VAL A 186 6.72 -5.60 -19.09
N LYS A 187 6.26 -6.65 -18.39
CA LYS A 187 5.14 -7.50 -18.82
C LYS A 187 4.04 -7.50 -17.77
N PRO A 188 2.79 -7.22 -18.15
CA PRO A 188 1.65 -7.36 -17.23
C PRO A 188 1.52 -8.80 -16.71
N GLU A 189 1.19 -8.94 -15.43
CA GLU A 189 0.84 -10.21 -14.80
C GLU A 189 -0.65 -10.27 -14.53
N GLU A 190 -1.22 -11.47 -14.61
CA GLU A 190 -2.62 -11.68 -14.25
C GLU A 190 -2.78 -11.57 -12.73
N SER A 191 -3.77 -10.78 -12.31
CA SER A 191 -4.11 -10.59 -10.90
C SER A 191 -5.60 -10.72 -10.68
N ILE A 192 -5.99 -11.23 -9.51
CA ILE A 192 -7.39 -11.22 -9.08
C ILE A 192 -7.89 -9.79 -8.82
N ASP A 193 -6.99 -8.89 -8.40
CA ASP A 193 -7.28 -7.48 -8.21
C ASP A 193 -7.01 -6.70 -9.51
N LEU A 194 -8.08 -6.29 -10.16
CA LEU A 194 -8.00 -5.49 -11.39
C LEU A 194 -7.80 -4.01 -11.12
N THR A 195 -7.91 -3.57 -9.87
CA THR A 195 -7.78 -2.17 -9.46
C THR A 195 -6.35 -1.77 -9.10
N ARG A 196 -5.41 -2.75 -9.02
CA ARG A 196 -3.96 -2.53 -8.90
C ARG A 196 -3.23 -3.46 -9.87
N ARG A 197 -2.46 -2.89 -10.77
CA ARG A 197 -1.72 -3.66 -11.76
C ARG A 197 -0.43 -4.22 -11.17
N LEU A 198 -0.16 -5.47 -11.51
CA LEU A 198 1.11 -6.14 -11.26
C LEU A 198 1.80 -6.42 -12.58
N SER A 199 3.12 -6.38 -12.59
CA SER A 199 3.92 -6.73 -13.75
C SER A 199 5.19 -7.46 -13.32
N SER A 200 5.79 -8.22 -14.24
CA SER A 200 7.19 -8.57 -14.13
C SER A 200 8.06 -7.53 -14.83
N VAL A 201 9.28 -7.33 -14.31
CA VAL A 201 10.31 -6.46 -14.87
C VAL A 201 11.53 -7.31 -15.14
N LYS A 202 11.75 -7.63 -16.42
CA LYS A 202 12.93 -8.37 -16.88
C LYS A 202 14.06 -7.39 -17.16
N LEU A 203 15.25 -7.74 -16.70
CA LEU A 203 16.52 -7.04 -16.89
C LEU A 203 17.46 -7.95 -17.66
N ASP A 204 17.97 -7.51 -18.81
CA ASP A 204 18.81 -8.29 -19.71
C ASP A 204 20.03 -7.45 -20.09
N GLY A 205 21.09 -7.56 -19.31
CA GLY A 205 22.30 -6.76 -19.49
C GLY A 205 22.12 -5.27 -19.18
N VAL A 206 21.27 -4.92 -18.22
CA VAL A 206 20.98 -3.51 -17.89
C VAL A 206 22.15 -2.90 -17.13
N GLU A 207 22.82 -1.93 -17.74
CA GLU A 207 23.90 -1.17 -17.13
C GLU A 207 23.37 -0.08 -16.22
N VAL A 208 23.88 -0.02 -14.97
CA VAL A 208 23.54 0.99 -13.97
C VAL A 208 24.80 1.63 -13.45
N GLY A 209 24.98 2.92 -13.67
CA GLY A 209 26.10 3.70 -13.13
C GLY A 209 26.06 3.83 -11.61
N ALA A 210 27.21 4.08 -11.00
CA ALA A 210 27.34 4.24 -9.55
C ALA A 210 26.39 5.33 -9.00
N GLU A 211 26.16 6.39 -9.78
CA GLU A 211 25.27 7.51 -9.42
C GLU A 211 23.79 7.11 -9.32
N ASN A 212 23.40 5.98 -9.90
CA ASN A 212 22.06 5.41 -9.84
C ASN A 212 21.96 4.21 -8.87
N THR A 213 22.99 3.95 -8.08
CA THR A 213 22.97 2.93 -7.03
C THR A 213 22.82 3.61 -5.67
N LEU A 214 21.71 3.33 -4.98
CA LEU A 214 21.51 3.81 -3.61
C LEU A 214 22.41 3.03 -2.66
N PRO A 215 23.12 3.72 -1.76
CA PRO A 215 23.93 3.07 -0.73
C PRO A 215 23.06 2.31 0.27
N GLY A 216 23.69 1.54 1.15
CA GLY A 216 23.07 0.82 2.25
C GLY A 216 22.94 -0.68 2.01
N ALA A 217 22.82 -1.41 3.10
CA ALA A 217 22.50 -2.84 3.14
C ALA A 217 20.99 -3.07 3.21
N ALA A 218 20.56 -4.33 3.16
CA ALA A 218 19.13 -4.68 3.23
C ALA A 218 18.43 -4.11 4.48
N ASP A 219 19.11 -4.13 5.63
CA ASP A 219 18.55 -3.67 6.91
C ASP A 219 18.31 -2.15 6.96
N ASP A 220 19.06 -1.37 6.18
CA ASP A 220 18.88 0.08 6.12
C ASP A 220 17.53 0.48 5.50
N TYR A 221 16.88 -0.45 4.75
CA TYR A 221 15.57 -0.26 4.15
C TYR A 221 14.40 -0.80 5.00
N LEU A 222 14.67 -1.41 6.16
CA LEU A 222 13.62 -1.89 7.06
C LEU A 222 12.64 -0.78 7.51
N PRO A 223 13.08 0.46 7.79
CA PRO A 223 12.13 1.54 8.10
C PRO A 223 11.15 1.83 6.97
N VAL A 224 11.58 1.70 5.70
CA VAL A 224 10.72 1.85 4.51
C VAL A 224 9.74 0.67 4.41
N PHE A 225 10.23 -0.56 4.60
CA PHE A 225 9.40 -1.77 4.62
C PHE A 225 8.28 -1.68 5.67
N HIS A 226 8.61 -1.28 6.90
CA HIS A 226 7.62 -1.16 7.97
C HIS A 226 6.59 -0.06 7.68
N ARG A 227 6.99 1.08 7.13
CA ARG A 227 6.06 2.15 6.70
C ARG A 227 5.16 1.68 5.54
N ALA A 228 5.68 0.91 4.59
CA ALA A 228 4.88 0.29 3.55
C ALA A 228 3.84 -0.69 4.12
N CYS A 229 4.20 -1.47 5.15
CA CYS A 229 3.27 -2.32 5.88
C CYS A 229 2.15 -1.52 6.56
N VAL A 230 2.46 -0.38 7.18
CA VAL A 230 1.48 0.51 7.81
C VAL A 230 0.53 1.10 6.76
N ALA A 231 1.04 1.58 5.63
CA ALA A 231 0.24 2.11 4.52
C ALA A 231 -0.73 1.07 3.94
N LEU A 232 -0.27 -0.16 3.70
CA LEU A 232 -1.12 -1.27 3.25
C LEU A 232 -2.16 -1.68 4.29
N ALA A 233 -1.79 -1.65 5.59
CA ALA A 233 -2.72 -1.91 6.68
C ALA A 233 -3.81 -0.83 6.76
N ALA A 234 -3.46 0.44 6.57
CA ALA A 234 -4.40 1.55 6.50
C ALA A 234 -5.37 1.40 5.33
N GLU A 235 -4.87 1.10 4.12
CA GLU A 235 -5.71 0.83 2.95
C GLU A 235 -6.68 -0.34 3.22
N SER A 236 -6.20 -1.42 3.85
CA SER A 236 -7.04 -2.58 4.20
C SER A 236 -8.14 -2.22 5.21
N THR A 237 -7.86 -1.29 6.13
CA THR A 237 -8.84 -0.75 7.08
C THR A 237 -9.93 0.05 6.35
N GLY A 238 -9.56 0.89 5.39
CA GLY A 238 -10.51 1.62 4.55
C GLY A 238 -11.41 0.70 3.71
N ILE A 239 -10.85 -0.38 3.16
CA ILE A 239 -11.60 -1.44 2.48
C ILE A 239 -12.64 -2.07 3.41
N ALA A 240 -12.25 -2.42 4.64
CA ALA A 240 -13.14 -3.00 5.64
C ALA A 240 -14.26 -2.00 6.02
N GLN A 241 -13.92 -0.73 6.27
CA GLN A 241 -14.88 0.32 6.59
C GLN A 241 -15.95 0.46 5.50
N ARG A 242 -15.54 0.53 4.24
CA ARG A 242 -16.49 0.67 3.13
C ARG A 242 -17.43 -0.52 3.00
N ALA A 243 -16.89 -1.74 3.09
CA ALA A 243 -17.68 -2.96 3.01
C ALA A 243 -18.69 -3.08 4.17
N LEU A 244 -18.30 -2.67 5.38
CA LEU A 244 -19.18 -2.57 6.54
C LEU A 244 -20.34 -1.59 6.30
N GLU A 245 -20.06 -0.38 5.84
CA GLU A 245 -21.09 0.64 5.58
C GLU A 245 -22.08 0.21 4.52
N MET A 246 -21.59 -0.37 3.42
CA MET A 246 -22.46 -0.94 2.37
C MET A 246 -23.37 -2.01 2.95
N SER A 247 -22.88 -2.86 3.83
CA SER A 247 -23.66 -3.93 4.48
C SER A 247 -24.71 -3.38 5.43
N ILE A 248 -24.37 -2.35 6.22
CA ILE A 248 -25.32 -1.70 7.14
C ILE A 248 -26.43 -1.02 6.34
N ALA A 249 -26.10 -0.29 5.27
CA ALA A 249 -27.08 0.35 4.41
C ALA A 249 -28.02 -0.70 3.79
N TYR A 250 -27.46 -1.75 3.18
CA TYR A 250 -28.26 -2.82 2.59
C TYR A 250 -29.14 -3.54 3.63
N ALA A 251 -28.62 -3.82 4.83
CA ALA A 251 -29.36 -4.50 5.88
C ALA A 251 -30.54 -3.67 6.43
N LYS A 252 -30.47 -2.32 6.35
CA LYS A 252 -31.55 -1.42 6.70
C LYS A 252 -32.66 -1.35 5.63
N ASP A 253 -32.26 -1.40 4.35
CA ASP A 253 -33.18 -1.19 3.22
C ASP A 253 -33.83 -2.48 2.73
N ARG A 254 -33.05 -3.59 2.69
CA ARG A 254 -33.52 -4.88 2.15
C ARG A 254 -34.55 -5.52 3.08
N GLN A 255 -35.73 -5.79 2.53
CA GLN A 255 -36.81 -6.44 3.26
C GLN A 255 -36.95 -7.92 2.89
N GLN A 256 -37.10 -8.78 3.89
CA GLN A 256 -37.48 -10.18 3.74
C GLN A 256 -38.32 -10.60 4.96
N PHE A 257 -39.29 -11.48 4.73
CA PHE A 257 -40.21 -11.97 5.78
C PHE A 257 -40.89 -10.83 6.55
N GLY A 258 -41.27 -9.74 5.85
CA GLY A 258 -42.06 -8.63 6.35
C GLY A 258 -41.26 -7.58 7.18
N ARG A 259 -39.94 -7.63 7.21
CA ARG A 259 -39.11 -6.63 7.92
C ARG A 259 -37.71 -6.50 7.29
N PRO A 260 -36.96 -5.42 7.60
CA PRO A 260 -35.57 -5.27 7.19
C PRO A 260 -34.73 -6.46 7.63
N ILE A 261 -33.80 -6.92 6.79
CA ILE A 261 -32.95 -8.08 7.13
C ILE A 261 -32.03 -7.81 8.33
N GLY A 262 -31.67 -6.56 8.60
CA GLY A 262 -30.89 -6.15 9.79
C GLY A 262 -31.61 -6.41 11.11
N ALA A 263 -32.93 -6.62 11.12
CA ALA A 263 -33.67 -7.03 12.30
C ALA A 263 -33.44 -8.49 12.74
N TYR A 264 -32.77 -9.30 11.90
CA TYR A 264 -32.40 -10.67 12.20
C TYR A 264 -31.01 -10.73 12.80
N GLN A 265 -30.85 -11.44 13.94
CA GLN A 265 -29.58 -11.54 14.65
C GLN A 265 -28.44 -12.12 13.78
N ALA A 266 -28.73 -13.05 12.87
CA ALA A 266 -27.76 -13.59 11.93
C ALA A 266 -27.12 -12.52 11.04
N VAL A 267 -27.82 -11.41 10.77
CA VAL A 267 -27.30 -10.27 9.99
C VAL A 267 -26.71 -9.20 10.90
N SER A 268 -27.46 -8.77 11.96
CA SER A 268 -27.00 -7.70 12.83
C SER A 268 -25.71 -8.07 13.60
N HIS A 269 -25.58 -9.33 14.08
CA HIS A 269 -24.36 -9.79 14.75
C HIS A 269 -23.17 -9.86 13.77
N ARG A 270 -23.42 -10.18 12.51
CA ARG A 270 -22.37 -10.14 11.48
C ARG A 270 -21.88 -8.71 11.24
N CYS A 271 -22.78 -7.73 11.14
CA CYS A 271 -22.41 -6.32 11.05
C CYS A 271 -21.65 -5.85 12.30
N ALA A 272 -22.03 -6.30 13.50
CA ALA A 272 -21.30 -5.99 14.73
C ALA A 272 -19.89 -6.59 14.73
N GLN A 273 -19.72 -7.83 14.22
CA GLN A 273 -18.41 -8.46 14.06
C GLN A 273 -17.54 -7.70 13.04
N MET A 274 -18.11 -7.29 11.91
CA MET A 274 -17.40 -6.45 10.92
C MET A 274 -16.94 -5.13 11.54
N LEU A 275 -17.77 -4.48 12.34
CA LEU A 275 -17.40 -3.24 13.06
C LEU A 275 -16.22 -3.50 14.01
N LEU A 276 -16.28 -4.57 14.81
CA LEU A 276 -15.21 -4.93 15.74
C LEU A 276 -13.87 -5.14 15.00
N GLU A 277 -13.88 -5.88 13.89
CA GLU A 277 -12.67 -6.13 13.11
C GLU A 277 -12.13 -4.83 12.47
N THR A 278 -13.00 -3.97 11.98
CA THR A 278 -12.61 -2.69 11.37
C THR A 278 -12.00 -1.74 12.41
N GLU A 279 -12.62 -1.57 13.58
CA GLU A 279 -12.13 -0.65 14.62
C GLU A 279 -10.83 -1.14 15.28
N ASN A 280 -10.69 -2.44 15.50
CA ASN A 280 -9.43 -3.02 15.99
C ASN A 280 -8.31 -2.83 14.97
N SER A 281 -8.60 -3.01 13.66
CA SER A 281 -7.66 -2.74 12.59
C SER A 281 -7.22 -1.27 12.59
N ARG A 282 -8.16 -0.34 12.67
CA ARG A 282 -7.90 1.10 12.74
C ARG A 282 -7.02 1.46 13.92
N SER A 283 -7.32 0.96 15.11
CA SER A 283 -6.54 1.22 16.32
C SER A 283 -5.09 0.74 16.18
N ALA A 284 -4.89 -0.47 15.62
CA ALA A 284 -3.54 -1.01 15.39
C ALA A 284 -2.76 -0.19 14.36
N VAL A 285 -3.42 0.25 13.27
CA VAL A 285 -2.81 1.04 12.20
C VAL A 285 -2.37 2.42 12.70
N TYR A 286 -3.25 3.15 13.40
CA TYR A 286 -2.88 4.47 13.93
C TYR A 286 -1.82 4.38 15.02
N GLY A 287 -1.84 3.32 15.84
CA GLY A 287 -0.76 3.04 16.80
C GLY A 287 0.58 2.80 16.12
N ALA A 288 0.61 2.05 15.02
CA ALA A 288 1.84 1.80 14.25
C ALA A 288 2.31 3.06 13.49
N ALA A 289 1.40 3.84 12.95
CA ALA A 289 1.72 5.11 12.31
C ALA A 289 2.31 6.11 13.30
N TRP A 290 1.72 6.23 14.49
CA TRP A 290 2.28 7.05 15.56
C TRP A 290 3.68 6.56 15.99
N ALA A 291 3.88 5.23 16.12
CA ALA A 291 5.19 4.69 16.45
C ALA A 291 6.25 5.03 15.38
N ALA A 292 5.88 5.06 14.11
CA ALA A 292 6.79 5.44 13.03
C ALA A 292 7.34 6.88 13.18
N ASP A 293 6.53 7.78 13.75
CA ASP A 293 6.88 9.20 13.89
C ASP A 293 7.49 9.52 15.27
N ALA A 294 6.94 8.94 16.36
CA ALA A 294 7.26 9.30 17.73
C ALA A 294 8.23 8.29 18.44
N GLU A 295 8.13 7.00 18.10
CA GLU A 295 8.92 5.92 18.70
C GLU A 295 9.46 4.95 17.64
N PRO A 296 10.37 5.38 16.75
CA PRO A 296 10.81 4.56 15.60
C PRO A 296 11.37 3.18 15.98
N GLN A 297 11.91 3.02 17.19
CA GLN A 297 12.40 1.75 17.74
C GLN A 297 11.27 0.72 17.95
N SER A 298 10.03 1.17 18.18
CA SER A 298 8.86 0.33 18.36
C SER A 298 8.14 0.00 17.03
N LEU A 299 8.52 0.67 15.95
CA LEU A 299 7.88 0.53 14.64
C LEU A 299 7.89 -0.91 14.11
N PRO A 300 8.97 -1.71 14.18
CA PRO A 300 9.00 -3.07 13.63
C PRO A 300 7.90 -3.96 14.22
N LEU A 301 7.74 -3.93 15.54
CA LEU A 301 6.71 -4.69 16.24
C LEU A 301 5.31 -4.12 15.93
N ALA A 302 5.12 -2.81 16.05
CA ALA A 302 3.83 -2.16 15.84
C ALA A 302 3.34 -2.34 14.38
N ALA A 303 4.21 -2.19 13.38
CA ALA A 303 3.89 -2.41 11.98
C ALA A 303 3.49 -3.87 11.70
N SER A 304 4.20 -4.84 12.32
CA SER A 304 3.85 -6.25 12.19
C SER A 304 2.51 -6.58 12.84
N MET A 305 2.19 -6.01 14.00
CA MET A 305 0.87 -6.16 14.65
C MET A 305 -0.25 -5.57 13.77
N ALA A 306 -0.07 -4.34 13.29
CA ALA A 306 -1.03 -3.68 12.42
C ALA A 306 -1.25 -4.44 11.12
N LYS A 307 -0.17 -4.83 10.43
CA LYS A 307 -0.25 -5.56 9.15
C LYS A 307 -0.89 -6.94 9.33
N ALA A 308 -0.56 -7.69 10.38
CA ALA A 308 -1.18 -8.98 10.66
C ALA A 308 -2.69 -8.87 10.84
N TYR A 309 -3.15 -7.91 11.65
CA TYR A 309 -4.58 -7.74 11.94
C TYR A 309 -5.34 -7.16 10.75
N ALA A 310 -4.85 -6.07 10.16
CA ALA A 310 -5.48 -5.40 9.05
C ALA A 310 -5.53 -6.26 7.78
N SER A 311 -4.50 -7.09 7.53
CA SER A 311 -4.52 -8.06 6.43
C SER A 311 -5.69 -9.02 6.53
N ASP A 312 -5.98 -9.53 7.73
CA ASP A 312 -7.13 -10.42 7.96
C ASP A 312 -8.46 -9.65 7.86
N ALA A 313 -8.57 -8.49 8.51
CA ALA A 313 -9.79 -7.68 8.48
C ALA A 313 -10.13 -7.22 7.06
N GLY A 314 -9.13 -6.79 6.27
CA GLY A 314 -9.28 -6.25 4.92
C GLY A 314 -9.92 -7.20 3.91
N TRP A 315 -9.88 -8.52 4.13
CA TRP A 315 -10.61 -9.46 3.29
C TRP A 315 -11.79 -10.15 4.00
N ARG A 316 -11.71 -10.38 5.32
CA ARG A 316 -12.81 -11.03 6.07
C ARG A 316 -14.05 -10.16 6.12
N VAL A 317 -13.88 -8.85 6.30
CA VAL A 317 -15.00 -7.92 6.35
C VAL A 317 -15.74 -7.85 5.00
N PRO A 318 -15.06 -7.68 3.83
CA PRO A 318 -15.72 -7.83 2.54
C PRO A 318 -16.37 -9.21 2.28
N ASP A 319 -15.77 -10.30 2.76
CA ASP A 319 -16.35 -11.64 2.67
C ASP A 319 -17.67 -11.74 3.46
N MET A 320 -17.67 -11.23 4.69
CA MET A 320 -18.89 -11.13 5.51
C MET A 320 -19.93 -10.20 4.86
N ALA A 321 -19.49 -9.13 4.20
CA ALA A 321 -20.36 -8.21 3.49
C ALA A 321 -21.05 -8.89 2.29
N ILE A 322 -20.34 -9.68 1.51
CA ILE A 322 -20.92 -10.49 0.43
C ILE A 322 -22.02 -11.41 0.98
N GLN A 323 -21.76 -12.04 2.12
CA GLN A 323 -22.77 -12.89 2.75
C GLN A 323 -24.00 -12.12 3.22
N VAL A 324 -23.86 -10.89 3.73
CA VAL A 324 -24.99 -10.02 4.12
C VAL A 324 -25.85 -9.64 2.91
N HIS A 325 -25.22 -9.37 1.77
CA HIS A 325 -25.91 -9.02 0.53
C HIS A 325 -26.54 -10.24 -0.17
N GLY A 326 -26.07 -11.46 0.15
CA GLY A 326 -26.54 -12.68 -0.49
C GLY A 326 -26.21 -12.71 -1.98
N GLY A 327 -27.15 -13.18 -2.81
CA GLY A 327 -26.90 -13.39 -4.24
C GLY A 327 -26.36 -12.17 -4.99
N ILE A 328 -26.86 -10.97 -4.70
CA ILE A 328 -26.39 -9.73 -5.37
C ILE A 328 -24.94 -9.41 -5.05
N GLY A 329 -24.48 -9.66 -3.82
CA GLY A 329 -23.10 -9.39 -3.41
C GLY A 329 -22.06 -10.21 -4.16
N PHE A 330 -22.45 -11.31 -4.77
CA PHE A 330 -21.57 -12.20 -5.55
C PHE A 330 -21.58 -11.89 -7.06
N THR A 331 -22.43 -11.00 -7.50
CA THR A 331 -22.54 -10.66 -8.93
C THR A 331 -21.53 -9.58 -9.35
N TRP A 332 -21.26 -9.49 -10.66
CA TRP A 332 -20.40 -8.46 -11.21
C TRP A 332 -21.01 -7.05 -11.15
N GLU A 333 -22.31 -6.94 -10.99
CA GLU A 333 -23.02 -5.67 -10.87
C GLU A 333 -22.75 -4.98 -9.53
N HIS A 334 -22.38 -5.75 -8.49
CA HIS A 334 -22.08 -5.22 -7.16
C HIS A 334 -20.58 -5.04 -6.95
N ASP A 335 -20.16 -3.98 -6.24
CA ASP A 335 -18.73 -3.64 -6.09
C ASP A 335 -17.97 -4.45 -5.03
N LEU A 336 -18.66 -5.17 -4.14
CA LEU A 336 -18.04 -5.90 -3.02
C LEU A 336 -16.92 -6.86 -3.45
N HIS A 337 -17.05 -7.47 -4.63
CA HIS A 337 -16.01 -8.37 -5.11
C HIS A 337 -14.67 -7.65 -5.40
N PHE A 338 -14.68 -6.35 -5.75
CA PHE A 338 -13.45 -5.58 -5.91
C PHE A 338 -12.78 -5.35 -4.56
N PHE A 339 -13.54 -4.98 -3.52
CA PHE A 339 -13.03 -4.81 -2.16
C PHE A 339 -12.44 -6.11 -1.62
N LEU A 340 -13.12 -7.25 -1.81
CA LEU A 340 -12.60 -8.55 -1.42
C LEU A 340 -11.27 -8.87 -2.12
N LYS A 341 -11.19 -8.65 -3.43
CA LYS A 341 -10.00 -8.94 -4.24
C LYS A 341 -8.83 -8.05 -3.86
N ARG A 342 -9.03 -6.73 -3.69
CA ARG A 342 -8.01 -5.79 -3.21
C ARG A 342 -7.55 -6.17 -1.81
N GLY A 343 -8.45 -6.48 -0.88
CA GLY A 343 -8.11 -6.94 0.46
C GLY A 343 -7.27 -8.22 0.46
N ARG A 344 -7.57 -9.16 -0.44
CA ARG A 344 -6.76 -10.38 -0.64
C ARG A 344 -5.37 -10.07 -1.20
N ALA A 345 -5.27 -9.20 -2.19
CA ALA A 345 -3.99 -8.77 -2.75
C ALA A 345 -3.13 -8.07 -1.70
N ASN A 346 -3.72 -7.14 -0.92
CA ASN A 346 -3.03 -6.46 0.17
C ASN A 346 -2.57 -7.44 1.26
N SER A 347 -3.36 -8.48 1.56
CA SER A 347 -3.01 -9.46 2.58
C SER A 347 -1.78 -10.29 2.23
N ALA A 348 -1.50 -10.50 0.95
CA ALA A 348 -0.34 -11.25 0.47
C ALA A 348 0.91 -10.36 0.29
N SER A 349 0.74 -9.04 0.14
CA SER A 349 1.83 -8.12 -0.16
C SER A 349 2.61 -7.75 1.11
N PHE A 350 3.95 -7.62 1.01
CA PHE A 350 4.86 -7.26 2.11
C PHE A 350 4.76 -8.19 3.33
N GLY A 351 4.54 -9.47 3.10
CA GLY A 351 4.32 -10.48 4.13
C GLY A 351 2.84 -10.67 4.48
N ASP A 352 2.43 -11.92 4.64
CA ASP A 352 1.07 -12.25 5.06
C ASP A 352 0.87 -12.16 6.58
N ALA A 353 -0.37 -12.33 7.03
CA ALA A 353 -0.69 -12.26 8.45
C ALA A 353 0.03 -13.33 9.28
N LYS A 354 0.36 -14.49 8.69
CA LYS A 354 1.11 -15.55 9.38
C LYS A 354 2.54 -15.13 9.61
N TRP A 355 3.21 -14.63 8.57
CA TRP A 355 4.59 -14.16 8.66
C TRP A 355 4.74 -13.02 9.70
N HIS A 356 3.84 -12.06 9.69
CA HIS A 356 3.86 -10.96 10.66
C HIS A 356 3.60 -11.42 12.09
N ARG A 357 2.70 -12.41 12.32
CA ARG A 357 2.49 -12.99 13.66
C ARG A 357 3.73 -13.72 14.16
N GLU A 358 4.49 -14.37 13.28
CA GLU A 358 5.80 -14.95 13.64
C GLU A 358 6.78 -13.88 14.11
N ARG A 359 6.87 -12.73 13.42
CA ARG A 359 7.71 -11.59 13.87
C ARG A 359 7.26 -11.03 15.21
N VAL A 360 5.96 -10.88 15.41
CA VAL A 360 5.41 -10.47 16.72
C VAL A 360 5.79 -11.47 17.82
N ALA A 361 5.66 -12.76 17.56
CA ALA A 361 6.01 -13.79 18.54
C ALA A 361 7.52 -13.77 18.88
N GLU A 362 8.39 -13.63 17.87
CA GLU A 362 9.83 -13.51 18.07
C GLU A 362 10.19 -12.29 18.91
N ALA A 363 9.64 -11.12 18.62
CA ALA A 363 9.87 -9.89 19.36
C ALA A 363 9.43 -10.02 20.83
N VAL A 364 8.23 -10.55 21.08
CA VAL A 364 7.71 -10.76 22.44
C VAL A 364 8.59 -11.76 23.22
N LEU A 365 9.02 -12.85 22.59
CA LEU A 365 9.92 -13.83 23.22
C LEU A 365 11.32 -13.25 23.50
N ALA A 366 11.78 -12.29 22.71
CA ALA A 366 13.00 -11.54 22.93
C ALA A 366 12.87 -10.45 24.04
N GLY A 367 11.67 -10.24 24.57
CA GLY A 367 11.38 -9.25 25.62
C GLY A 367 11.10 -7.86 25.08
N GLU A 368 10.88 -7.70 23.79
CA GLU A 368 10.41 -6.44 23.21
C GLU A 368 8.98 -6.15 23.63
N THR A 369 8.69 -4.88 23.92
CA THR A 369 7.33 -4.43 24.29
C THR A 369 6.75 -3.59 23.18
N ALA A 370 5.41 -3.69 22.99
CA ALA A 370 4.69 -2.75 22.15
C ALA A 370 4.89 -1.32 22.68
N PRO A 371 4.68 -0.28 21.81
CA PRO A 371 4.79 1.12 22.24
C PRO A 371 4.04 1.33 23.56
N ALA A 372 4.71 1.95 24.53
CA ALA A 372 4.08 2.23 25.80
C ALA A 372 2.85 3.12 25.55
N SER A 373 1.66 2.63 25.91
CA SER A 373 0.49 3.48 26.01
C SER A 373 0.76 4.49 27.13
N ALA A 374 1.19 5.69 26.74
CA ALA A 374 1.30 6.80 27.70
C ALA A 374 -0.07 7.32 28.10
#